data_2bcbb767c80b7b66be693a54ab4cfda9
#
_entry.id   2bcbb767c80b7b66be693a54ab4cfda9
#
_cell.length_a   1.000
_cell.length_b   1.000
_cell.length_c   1.000
_cell.angle_alpha   90.00
_cell.angle_beta   90.00
_cell.angle_gamma   90.00
#
_symmetry.space_group_name_H-M   'P 1'
#
loop_
_entity.id
_entity.type
_entity.pdbx_description
1 polymer ?
#
loop_
_entity_poly.entity_id
_entity_poly.type
_entity_poly.pdbx_seq_one_letter_code
_entity_poly.pdbx_strand_id
1 'polypeptide(L)'
;MTMQTTRHGLRFRPLVWALLLGCILTYPFSPAISRPPGDKRDYILVINTYAESTPWSRGIIADITAHVEQIENLELYTEHMTLLLVDSPEDIRTFAANLLRESGKKPPQALVLIGTPAALLRNFINSIWQDIPTIVCAEQDFIGPDKYYLKRQPIPASEQVPLRALADQDNLTLLYSPAYLDQSVDLMKRILPGMDRLVFIDDARYVNRQTEHDLAELLGSKYPGMKYTVYSADKIGIDQLLDSLSTIDVKQTGVLFSSWHYLKNMSGRNEIMTNPFKVIASSSVPLFSLRPTGLKSSGMIGGYVYGENEYSDRLIATIDAVLEGKQPRDIPFYTPAGAQPVFNYPVLLRHNISPNTCPTNTLFFDKPASFMERYKTWIGV
;
A
#
# COMPACT_ATOMS: atom_id res chain seq x y z
N MET A 1 -75.84 -17.57 24.68
CA MET A 1 -75.67 -17.39 23.23
C MET A 1 -74.17 -17.59 22.93
N THR A 2 -73.82 -18.82 22.60
CA THR A 2 -72.43 -19.32 22.57
C THR A 2 -71.98 -19.37 21.09
N MET A 3 -70.92 -18.60 20.74
CA MET A 3 -70.33 -18.66 19.43
C MET A 3 -69.06 -19.51 19.47
N GLN A 4 -69.13 -20.66 18.78
CA GLN A 4 -68.01 -21.56 18.49
C GLN A 4 -67.11 -20.95 17.40
N THR A 5 -65.83 -20.84 17.67
CA THR A 5 -64.78 -20.50 16.67
C THR A 5 -64.05 -21.76 16.29
N THR A 6 -64.20 -22.19 15.05
CA THR A 6 -63.53 -23.31 14.40
C THR A 6 -62.06 -22.89 14.09
N ARG A 7 -61.10 -23.63 14.65
CA ARG A 7 -59.67 -23.54 14.29
C ARG A 7 -59.41 -24.46 13.10
N HIS A 8 -59.03 -23.90 11.95
CA HIS A 8 -58.40 -24.61 10.88
C HIS A 8 -56.87 -24.62 11.11
N GLY A 9 -56.35 -25.80 11.45
CA GLY A 9 -54.92 -26.06 11.55
C GLY A 9 -54.29 -26.25 10.17
N LEU A 10 -53.45 -25.35 9.73
CA LEU A 10 -52.52 -25.58 8.62
C LEU A 10 -51.32 -26.35 9.14
N ARG A 11 -51.24 -27.60 8.75
CA ARG A 11 -50.07 -28.44 8.93
C ARG A 11 -49.01 -28.05 7.87
N PHE A 12 -48.04 -27.21 8.29
CA PHE A 12 -46.81 -26.98 7.50
C PHE A 12 -45.89 -28.19 7.59
N ARG A 13 -45.57 -28.78 6.44
CA ARG A 13 -44.65 -29.89 6.29
C ARG A 13 -43.21 -29.45 6.58
N PRO A 14 -42.45 -30.14 7.42
CA PRO A 14 -41.05 -29.73 7.76
C PRO A 14 -40.03 -30.22 6.73
N LEU A 15 -40.38 -30.28 5.44
CA LEU A 15 -39.47 -30.81 4.43
C LEU A 15 -38.79 -29.75 3.54
N VAL A 16 -39.07 -28.48 3.72
CA VAL A 16 -38.48 -27.40 2.87
C VAL A 16 -37.28 -26.72 3.51
N TRP A 17 -37.03 -26.90 4.80
CA TRP A 17 -35.89 -26.30 5.49
C TRP A 17 -34.61 -27.13 5.44
N ALA A 18 -34.64 -28.35 4.97
CA ALA A 18 -33.44 -29.21 4.86
C ALA A 18 -32.62 -28.96 3.58
N LEU A 19 -33.16 -28.22 2.59
CA LEU A 19 -32.48 -27.96 1.32
C LEU A 19 -31.82 -26.57 1.19
N LEU A 20 -32.01 -25.69 2.17
CA LEU A 20 -31.36 -24.35 2.22
C LEU A 20 -30.15 -24.27 3.14
N LEU A 21 -29.83 -25.33 3.89
CA LEU A 21 -28.64 -25.40 4.74
C LEU A 21 -27.47 -26.15 4.08
N GLY A 22 -27.60 -26.60 2.85
CA GLY A 22 -26.62 -27.43 2.13
C GLY A 22 -25.67 -26.65 1.21
N CYS A 23 -25.81 -25.34 1.06
CA CYS A 23 -24.98 -24.52 0.17
C CYS A 23 -24.20 -23.43 0.90
N ILE A 24 -23.82 -23.62 2.16
CA ILE A 24 -22.62 -22.98 2.67
C ILE A 24 -21.47 -23.78 2.08
N LEU A 25 -21.14 -23.49 0.83
CA LEU A 25 -19.83 -23.81 0.26
C LEU A 25 -18.81 -23.21 1.22
N THR A 26 -18.31 -24.05 2.10
CA THR A 26 -17.00 -23.88 2.71
C THR A 26 -16.02 -23.80 1.55
N TYR A 27 -15.79 -22.59 1.04
CA TYR A 27 -14.51 -22.34 0.40
C TYR A 27 -13.50 -22.63 1.49
N PRO A 28 -12.62 -23.63 1.34
CA PRO A 28 -11.49 -23.72 2.19
C PRO A 28 -10.68 -22.47 1.89
N PHE A 29 -10.72 -21.48 2.80
CA PHE A 29 -9.63 -20.58 2.97
C PHE A 29 -8.46 -21.48 3.43
N SER A 30 -7.85 -22.15 2.46
CA SER A 30 -6.49 -22.63 2.66
C SER A 30 -5.65 -21.35 2.77
N PRO A 31 -5.09 -21.02 3.94
CA PRO A 31 -3.94 -20.14 3.93
C PRO A 31 -3.02 -20.78 2.88
N ALA A 32 -2.53 -19.99 1.95
CA ALA A 32 -1.46 -20.43 1.07
C ALA A 32 -0.27 -20.74 2.01
N ILE A 33 -0.24 -21.98 2.49
CA ILE A 33 0.92 -22.52 3.20
C ILE A 33 1.95 -22.56 2.07
N SER A 34 2.82 -21.56 2.04
CA SER A 34 4.01 -21.61 1.22
C SER A 34 4.73 -22.90 1.61
N ARG A 35 4.70 -23.88 0.72
CA ARG A 35 5.45 -25.11 0.95
C ARG A 35 6.92 -24.73 0.93
N PRO A 36 7.75 -25.24 1.86
CA PRO A 36 9.18 -25.05 1.76
C PRO A 36 9.64 -25.51 0.38
N PRO A 37 10.57 -24.77 -0.27
CA PRO A 37 11.06 -25.14 -1.58
C PRO A 37 11.53 -26.59 -1.54
N GLY A 38 11.04 -27.38 -2.48
CA GLY A 38 11.52 -28.75 -2.66
C GLY A 38 13.04 -28.70 -2.90
N ASP A 39 13.79 -29.62 -2.33
CA ASP A 39 15.28 -29.67 -2.27
C ASP A 39 16.02 -29.45 -3.61
N LYS A 40 15.32 -29.27 -4.74
CA LYS A 40 15.89 -29.25 -6.08
C LYS A 40 15.52 -28.04 -6.95
N ARG A 41 14.46 -27.30 -6.65
CA ARG A 41 14.04 -26.16 -7.49
C ARG A 41 14.74 -24.87 -7.08
N ASP A 42 14.97 -24.01 -8.07
CA ASP A 42 15.40 -22.65 -7.81
C ASP A 42 14.21 -21.82 -7.32
N TYR A 43 14.47 -20.81 -6.50
CA TYR A 43 13.40 -19.99 -5.98
C TYR A 43 13.79 -18.53 -5.77
N ILE A 44 12.78 -17.67 -5.81
CA ILE A 44 12.87 -16.27 -5.36
C ILE A 44 12.26 -16.21 -3.95
N LEU A 45 12.95 -15.54 -3.04
CA LEU A 45 12.44 -15.25 -1.70
C LEU A 45 11.93 -13.81 -1.63
N VAL A 46 10.66 -13.64 -1.30
CA VAL A 46 10.07 -12.33 -1.01
C VAL A 46 9.87 -12.19 0.48
N ILE A 47 10.40 -11.12 1.07
CA ILE A 47 10.13 -10.74 2.46
C ILE A 47 9.33 -9.45 2.47
N ASN A 48 8.08 -9.54 2.90
CA ASN A 48 7.16 -8.43 2.99
C ASN A 48 7.03 -7.94 4.45
N THR A 49 7.37 -6.68 4.70
CA THR A 49 7.23 -6.09 6.04
C THR A 49 5.80 -5.77 6.43
N TYR A 50 4.89 -5.76 5.47
CA TYR A 50 3.48 -5.46 5.68
C TYR A 50 2.65 -6.72 5.88
N ALA A 51 1.41 -6.54 6.34
CA ALA A 51 0.45 -7.63 6.33
C ALA A 51 0.10 -8.03 4.89
N GLU A 52 -0.24 -9.29 4.68
CA GLU A 52 -0.65 -9.85 3.39
C GLU A 52 -1.78 -9.04 2.72
N SER A 53 -2.71 -8.50 3.52
CA SER A 53 -3.83 -7.70 3.04
C SER A 53 -3.47 -6.27 2.62
N THR A 54 -2.22 -5.80 2.83
CA THR A 54 -1.81 -4.44 2.47
C THR A 54 -1.81 -4.26 0.95
N PRO A 55 -2.63 -3.37 0.37
CA PRO A 55 -2.88 -3.34 -1.07
C PRO A 55 -1.62 -3.13 -1.92
N TRP A 56 -0.71 -2.24 -1.50
CA TRP A 56 0.52 -1.95 -2.24
C TRP A 56 1.42 -3.18 -2.36
N SER A 57 1.79 -3.79 -1.23
CA SER A 57 2.67 -4.96 -1.24
C SER A 57 1.99 -6.18 -1.85
N ARG A 58 0.68 -6.34 -1.67
CA ARG A 58 -0.10 -7.41 -2.30
C ARG A 58 -0.08 -7.29 -3.83
N GLY A 59 -0.20 -6.07 -4.38
CA GLY A 59 -0.07 -5.84 -5.82
C GLY A 59 1.29 -6.29 -6.34
N ILE A 60 2.37 -5.84 -5.70
CA ILE A 60 3.75 -6.22 -6.04
C ILE A 60 3.93 -7.75 -6.01
N ILE A 61 3.47 -8.42 -4.94
CA ILE A 61 3.59 -9.87 -4.80
C ILE A 61 2.77 -10.59 -5.88
N ALA A 62 1.58 -10.10 -6.21
CA ALA A 62 0.75 -10.68 -7.28
C ALA A 62 1.45 -10.59 -8.65
N ASP A 63 2.08 -9.46 -8.97
CA ASP A 63 2.82 -9.28 -10.22
C ASP A 63 4.03 -10.22 -10.29
N ILE A 64 4.80 -10.35 -9.20
CA ILE A 64 5.93 -11.30 -9.11
C ILE A 64 5.41 -12.73 -9.27
N THR A 65 4.31 -13.09 -8.60
CA THR A 65 3.72 -14.44 -8.68
C THR A 65 3.34 -14.79 -10.11
N ALA A 66 2.59 -13.89 -10.77
CA ALA A 66 2.15 -14.10 -12.15
C ALA A 66 3.31 -14.23 -13.14
N HIS A 67 4.43 -13.56 -12.87
CA HIS A 67 5.65 -13.66 -13.67
C HIS A 67 6.40 -14.97 -13.42
N VAL A 68 6.64 -15.33 -12.16
CA VAL A 68 7.36 -16.55 -11.77
C VAL A 68 6.64 -17.82 -12.22
N GLU A 69 5.30 -17.83 -12.21
CA GLU A 69 4.50 -18.95 -12.73
C GLU A 69 4.74 -19.25 -14.22
N GLN A 70 5.31 -18.31 -14.98
CA GLN A 70 5.64 -18.50 -16.39
C GLN A 70 7.06 -19.05 -16.59
N ILE A 71 7.89 -19.13 -15.54
CA ILE A 71 9.29 -19.56 -15.62
C ILE A 71 9.40 -21.02 -15.16
N GLU A 72 9.86 -21.88 -16.05
CA GLU A 72 10.02 -23.30 -15.75
C GLU A 72 11.07 -23.53 -14.65
N ASN A 73 10.75 -24.40 -13.67
CA ASN A 73 11.61 -24.78 -12.55
C ASN A 73 11.97 -23.66 -11.56
N LEU A 74 11.25 -22.54 -11.56
CA LEU A 74 11.38 -21.46 -10.59
C LEU A 74 10.15 -21.43 -9.66
N GLU A 75 10.38 -21.29 -8.37
CA GLU A 75 9.32 -21.16 -7.35
C GLU A 75 9.37 -19.78 -6.68
N LEU A 76 8.22 -19.26 -6.27
CA LEU A 76 8.13 -18.07 -5.43
C LEU A 76 7.87 -18.48 -3.99
N TYR A 77 8.69 -17.99 -3.07
CA TYR A 77 8.51 -18.16 -1.64
C TYR A 77 8.29 -16.79 -1.00
N THR A 78 7.18 -16.61 -0.28
CA THR A 78 6.82 -15.31 0.29
C THR A 78 6.62 -15.41 1.78
N GLU A 79 7.32 -14.56 2.53
CA GLU A 79 7.21 -14.42 3.97
C GLU A 79 6.70 -13.04 4.38
N HIS A 80 5.72 -13.01 5.28
CA HIS A 80 5.12 -11.78 5.79
C HIS A 80 5.62 -11.49 7.21
N MET A 81 6.51 -10.53 7.35
CA MET A 81 7.03 -10.12 8.65
C MET A 81 5.97 -9.44 9.52
N THR A 82 5.00 -8.76 8.91
CA THR A 82 3.95 -7.97 9.57
C THR A 82 4.54 -7.10 10.70
N LEU A 83 5.46 -6.21 10.36
CA LEU A 83 6.27 -5.43 11.31
C LEU A 83 5.44 -4.73 12.40
N LEU A 84 4.17 -4.45 12.14
CA LEU A 84 3.28 -3.86 13.14
C LEU A 84 3.07 -4.74 14.39
N LEU A 85 3.24 -6.04 14.25
CA LEU A 85 3.15 -7.02 15.35
C LEU A 85 4.50 -7.30 16.00
N VAL A 86 5.56 -6.68 15.51
CA VAL A 86 6.94 -6.83 16.01
C VAL A 86 7.22 -5.66 16.95
N ASP A 87 7.38 -5.94 18.21
CA ASP A 87 7.57 -4.93 19.26
C ASP A 87 8.98 -4.96 19.89
N SER A 88 9.77 -6.00 19.58
CA SER A 88 11.10 -6.20 20.17
C SER A 88 12.13 -6.73 19.15
N PRO A 89 13.45 -6.55 19.43
CA PRO A 89 14.49 -7.21 18.65
C PRO A 89 14.42 -8.74 18.70
N GLU A 90 13.82 -9.31 19.74
CA GLU A 90 13.63 -10.76 19.87
C GLU A 90 12.61 -11.29 18.85
N ASP A 91 11.56 -10.53 18.59
CA ASP A 91 10.56 -10.89 17.57
C ASP A 91 11.22 -10.94 16.18
N ILE A 92 12.13 -9.99 15.87
CA ILE A 92 12.90 -9.98 14.62
C ILE A 92 13.79 -11.23 14.54
N ARG A 93 14.50 -11.58 15.62
CA ARG A 93 15.34 -12.79 15.67
C ARG A 93 14.50 -14.06 15.49
N THR A 94 13.35 -14.12 16.13
CA THR A 94 12.42 -15.25 16.03
C THR A 94 11.90 -15.40 14.60
N PHE A 95 11.48 -14.29 13.97
CA PHE A 95 11.08 -14.29 12.55
C PHE A 95 12.22 -14.80 11.66
N ALA A 96 13.42 -14.26 11.86
CA ALA A 96 14.60 -14.63 11.09
C ALA A 96 14.97 -16.12 11.26
N ALA A 97 14.90 -16.67 12.49
CA ALA A 97 15.14 -18.07 12.75
C ALA A 97 14.09 -18.99 12.10
N ASN A 98 12.82 -18.57 12.08
CA ASN A 98 11.74 -19.29 11.41
C ASN A 98 11.94 -19.28 9.89
N LEU A 99 12.27 -18.13 9.33
CA LEU A 99 12.58 -17.99 7.90
C LEU A 99 13.63 -19.01 7.45
N LEU A 100 14.72 -19.15 8.20
CA LEU A 100 15.75 -20.14 7.92
C LEU A 100 15.30 -21.58 7.98
N ARG A 101 14.50 -21.90 8.98
CA ARG A 101 13.99 -23.26 9.15
C ARG A 101 13.09 -23.66 7.97
N GLU A 102 12.34 -22.70 7.42
CA GLU A 102 11.35 -22.93 6.37
C GLU A 102 11.97 -22.84 4.97
N SER A 103 12.88 -21.89 4.73
CA SER A 103 13.56 -21.74 3.43
C SER A 103 14.64 -22.79 3.14
N GLY A 104 15.05 -23.56 4.16
CA GLY A 104 16.11 -24.54 4.00
C GLY A 104 17.51 -23.90 3.92
N LYS A 105 18.50 -24.72 3.51
CA LYS A 105 19.91 -24.30 3.44
C LYS A 105 20.33 -23.75 2.07
N LYS A 106 19.51 -23.94 1.03
CA LYS A 106 19.79 -23.46 -0.32
C LYS A 106 19.54 -21.96 -0.39
N PRO A 107 20.48 -21.15 -0.88
CA PRO A 107 20.22 -19.72 -1.09
C PRO A 107 19.20 -19.49 -2.20
N PRO A 108 18.36 -18.44 -2.12
CA PRO A 108 17.48 -18.05 -3.22
C PRO A 108 18.28 -17.51 -4.41
N GLN A 109 17.72 -17.60 -5.63
CA GLN A 109 18.29 -16.97 -6.81
C GLN A 109 18.25 -15.42 -6.72
N ALA A 110 17.20 -14.91 -6.07
CA ALA A 110 17.04 -13.51 -5.76
C ALA A 110 16.24 -13.33 -4.46
N LEU A 111 16.57 -12.28 -3.72
CA LEU A 111 15.84 -11.81 -2.54
C LEU A 111 15.12 -10.52 -2.91
N VAL A 112 13.80 -10.47 -2.70
CA VAL A 112 12.99 -9.25 -2.88
C VAL A 112 12.52 -8.78 -1.50
N LEU A 113 12.97 -7.61 -1.08
CA LEU A 113 12.60 -6.98 0.19
C LEU A 113 11.52 -5.92 -0.07
N ILE A 114 10.31 -6.11 0.45
CA ILE A 114 9.19 -5.18 0.27
C ILE A 114 8.98 -4.36 1.56
N GLY A 115 9.15 -3.06 1.44
CA GLY A 115 9.14 -2.08 2.52
C GLY A 115 10.53 -1.83 3.10
N THR A 116 10.84 -0.57 3.35
CA THR A 116 12.14 -0.15 3.93
C THR A 116 12.53 -0.93 5.18
N PRO A 117 11.58 -1.25 6.12
CA PRO A 117 11.93 -2.01 7.32
C PRO A 117 12.40 -3.46 7.06
N ALA A 118 12.21 -4.03 5.87
CA ALA A 118 12.78 -5.35 5.54
C ALA A 118 14.31 -5.38 5.64
N ALA A 119 14.94 -4.21 5.50
CA ALA A 119 16.38 -4.06 5.70
C ALA A 119 16.86 -4.43 7.12
N LEU A 120 15.97 -4.50 8.12
CA LEU A 120 16.29 -5.02 9.46
C LEU A 120 16.83 -6.45 9.42
N LEU A 121 16.42 -7.23 8.43
CA LEU A 121 16.86 -8.61 8.26
C LEU A 121 18.21 -8.73 7.53
N ARG A 122 18.73 -7.63 6.98
CA ARG A 122 19.92 -7.64 6.12
C ARG A 122 21.11 -8.31 6.76
N ASN A 123 21.50 -7.87 7.95
CA ASN A 123 22.66 -8.43 8.66
C ASN A 123 22.48 -9.92 8.94
N PHE A 124 21.27 -10.33 9.26
CA PHE A 124 20.94 -11.72 9.51
C PHE A 124 21.03 -12.53 8.20
N ILE A 125 20.43 -12.04 7.11
CA ILE A 125 20.47 -12.71 5.80
C ILE A 125 21.92 -12.85 5.32
N ASN A 126 22.71 -11.79 5.39
CA ASN A 126 24.12 -11.80 4.99
C ASN A 126 25.00 -12.74 5.84
N SER A 127 24.61 -13.02 7.09
CA SER A 127 25.31 -13.99 7.94
C SER A 127 25.08 -15.45 7.51
N ILE A 128 24.02 -15.69 6.74
CA ILE A 128 23.62 -17.04 6.30
C ILE A 128 24.02 -17.29 4.86
N TRP A 129 23.62 -16.34 3.99
CA TRP A 129 23.84 -16.39 2.57
C TRP A 129 24.64 -15.16 2.17
N GLN A 130 25.92 -15.35 1.91
CA GLN A 130 26.79 -14.26 1.47
C GLN A 130 26.45 -13.84 0.04
N ASP A 131 26.48 -12.54 -0.21
CA ASP A 131 26.34 -11.92 -1.53
C ASP A 131 25.06 -12.28 -2.30
N ILE A 132 23.92 -12.46 -1.58
CA ILE A 132 22.63 -12.77 -2.21
C ILE A 132 22.18 -11.59 -3.07
N PRO A 133 21.82 -11.83 -4.35
CA PRO A 133 21.22 -10.80 -5.19
C PRO A 133 19.95 -10.24 -4.56
N THR A 134 19.96 -8.94 -4.20
CA THR A 134 18.88 -8.31 -3.42
C THR A 134 18.23 -7.17 -4.19
N ILE A 135 16.90 -7.21 -4.30
CA ILE A 135 16.06 -6.16 -4.87
C ILE A 135 15.23 -5.55 -3.73
N VAL A 136 15.37 -4.26 -3.49
CA VAL A 136 14.63 -3.56 -2.44
C VAL A 136 13.51 -2.74 -3.08
N CYS A 137 12.26 -2.99 -2.70
CA CYS A 137 11.09 -2.20 -3.03
C CYS A 137 10.73 -1.35 -1.81
N ALA A 138 11.04 -0.05 -1.81
CA ALA A 138 10.94 0.77 -0.61
C ALA A 138 10.36 2.16 -0.84
N GLU A 139 9.73 2.70 0.20
CA GLU A 139 9.17 4.06 0.23
C GLU A 139 10.17 5.12 0.72
N GLN A 140 11.31 4.70 1.25
CA GLN A 140 12.47 5.56 1.54
C GLN A 140 13.71 5.00 0.84
N ASP A 141 14.65 5.88 0.51
CA ASP A 141 15.95 5.54 -0.09
C ASP A 141 17.08 5.46 0.95
N PHE A 142 16.71 5.45 2.22
CA PHE A 142 17.61 5.33 3.37
C PHE A 142 17.08 4.31 4.39
N ILE A 143 17.98 3.86 5.25
CA ILE A 143 17.67 3.06 6.44
C ILE A 143 18.27 3.71 7.68
N GLY A 144 17.93 3.17 8.84
CA GLY A 144 18.50 3.58 10.12
C GLY A 144 18.45 2.48 11.18
N PRO A 145 18.82 2.79 12.42
CA PRO A 145 18.78 1.83 13.53
C PRO A 145 17.42 1.21 13.78
N ASP A 146 17.41 -0.07 14.11
CA ASP A 146 16.22 -0.90 14.37
C ASP A 146 15.23 -0.26 15.36
N LYS A 147 15.75 0.46 16.35
CA LYS A 147 14.95 1.13 17.38
C LYS A 147 13.85 2.04 16.82
N TYR A 148 14.09 2.70 15.67
CA TYR A 148 13.13 3.61 15.06
C TYR A 148 11.96 2.87 14.41
N TYR A 149 12.24 1.77 13.74
CA TYR A 149 11.20 0.93 13.15
C TYR A 149 10.32 0.29 14.23
N LEU A 150 10.94 -0.28 15.27
CA LEU A 150 10.23 -0.93 16.38
C LEU A 150 9.38 0.07 17.17
N LYS A 151 9.89 1.28 17.41
CA LYS A 151 9.16 2.34 18.11
C LYS A 151 8.25 3.15 17.19
N ARG A 152 8.28 2.88 15.88
CA ARG A 152 7.50 3.62 14.87
C ARG A 152 7.77 5.12 14.95
N GLN A 153 9.03 5.49 14.97
CA GLN A 153 9.51 6.86 15.06
C GLN A 153 10.25 7.25 13.78
N PRO A 154 10.19 8.50 13.34
CA PRO A 154 11.00 8.96 12.22
C PRO A 154 12.49 8.84 12.55
N ILE A 155 13.30 8.54 11.55
CA ILE A 155 14.76 8.45 11.68
C ILE A 155 15.34 9.85 11.52
N PRO A 156 16.05 10.39 12.52
CA PRO A 156 16.74 11.67 12.39
C PRO A 156 17.73 11.66 11.22
N ALA A 157 17.85 12.76 10.51
CA ALA A 157 18.73 12.88 9.34
C ALA A 157 20.19 12.45 9.64
N SER A 158 20.67 12.69 10.86
CA SER A 158 22.02 12.30 11.30
C SER A 158 22.20 10.79 11.49
N GLU A 159 21.11 10.01 11.58
CA GLU A 159 21.13 8.55 11.74
C GLU A 159 20.64 7.82 10.47
N GLN A 160 20.32 8.56 9.41
CA GLN A 160 19.94 7.99 8.12
C GLN A 160 21.18 7.52 7.35
N VAL A 161 21.12 6.29 6.85
CA VAL A 161 22.14 5.69 5.97
C VAL A 161 21.50 5.49 4.60
N PRO A 162 21.93 6.20 3.56
CA PRO A 162 21.40 5.99 2.21
C PRO A 162 21.59 4.56 1.74
N LEU A 163 20.56 3.93 1.17
CA LEU A 163 20.64 2.58 0.62
C LEU A 163 21.70 2.48 -0.48
N ARG A 164 21.94 3.58 -1.22
CA ARG A 164 23.01 3.65 -2.23
C ARG A 164 24.40 3.40 -1.63
N ALA A 165 24.65 3.82 -0.40
CA ALA A 165 25.93 3.59 0.27
C ALA A 165 26.15 2.11 0.65
N LEU A 166 25.08 1.31 0.63
CA LEU A 166 25.11 -0.10 0.98
C LEU A 166 25.07 -1.02 -0.25
N ALA A 167 24.83 -0.46 -1.45
CA ALA A 167 24.60 -1.22 -2.66
C ALA A 167 25.70 -2.24 -2.97
N ASP A 168 26.95 -1.81 -2.87
CA ASP A 168 28.11 -2.67 -3.18
C ASP A 168 28.31 -3.76 -2.11
N GLN A 169 28.21 -3.36 -0.84
CA GLN A 169 28.41 -4.27 0.30
C GLN A 169 27.34 -5.36 0.37
N ASP A 170 26.09 -4.99 0.11
CA ASP A 170 24.93 -5.87 0.28
C ASP A 170 24.39 -6.41 -1.03
N ASN A 171 25.09 -6.22 -2.13
CA ASN A 171 24.68 -6.64 -3.48
C ASN A 171 23.22 -6.31 -3.76
N LEU A 172 22.83 -5.04 -3.61
CA LEU A 172 21.45 -4.61 -3.72
C LEU A 172 21.23 -3.55 -4.80
N THR A 173 20.00 -3.57 -5.34
CA THR A 173 19.42 -2.44 -6.08
C THR A 173 18.12 -1.99 -5.42
N LEU A 174 17.69 -0.76 -5.72
CA LEU A 174 16.51 -0.14 -5.14
C LEU A 174 15.49 0.25 -6.22
N LEU A 175 14.26 -0.19 -6.05
CA LEU A 175 13.08 0.41 -6.68
C LEU A 175 12.40 1.32 -5.65
N TYR A 176 12.61 2.61 -5.80
CA TYR A 176 12.11 3.62 -4.88
C TYR A 176 10.68 4.04 -5.24
N SER A 177 9.81 4.09 -4.26
CA SER A 177 8.40 4.49 -4.38
C SER A 177 8.14 5.74 -3.52
N PRO A 178 8.59 6.93 -3.95
CA PRO A 178 8.49 8.15 -3.15
C PRO A 178 7.06 8.61 -2.92
N ALA A 179 6.86 9.30 -1.80
CA ALA A 179 5.71 10.15 -1.59
C ALA A 179 6.06 11.55 -2.12
N TYR A 180 5.46 11.98 -3.21
CA TYR A 180 5.71 13.28 -3.83
C TYR A 180 5.03 14.40 -3.04
N LEU A 181 5.52 14.67 -1.81
CA LEU A 181 4.87 15.54 -0.82
C LEU A 181 4.73 16.98 -1.32
N ASP A 182 5.81 17.54 -1.84
CA ASP A 182 5.84 18.91 -2.33
C ASP A 182 4.86 19.10 -3.51
N GLN A 183 4.96 18.22 -4.50
CA GLN A 183 4.06 18.23 -5.67
C GLN A 183 2.60 17.98 -5.27
N SER A 184 2.37 17.15 -4.24
CA SER A 184 1.01 16.89 -3.72
C SER A 184 0.42 18.14 -3.07
N VAL A 185 1.17 18.86 -2.24
CA VAL A 185 0.72 20.10 -1.61
C VAL A 185 0.50 21.20 -2.66
N ASP A 186 1.42 21.37 -3.61
CA ASP A 186 1.27 22.33 -4.73
C ASP A 186 0.03 22.01 -5.57
N LEU A 187 -0.22 20.74 -5.90
CA LEU A 187 -1.40 20.29 -6.62
C LEU A 187 -2.68 20.63 -5.85
N MET A 188 -2.72 20.31 -4.55
CA MET A 188 -3.88 20.60 -3.69
C MET A 188 -4.18 22.09 -3.63
N LYS A 189 -3.16 22.95 -3.48
CA LYS A 189 -3.30 24.42 -3.48
C LYS A 189 -3.79 24.95 -4.83
N ARG A 190 -3.38 24.32 -5.93
CA ARG A 190 -3.88 24.67 -7.26
C ARG A 190 -5.35 24.33 -7.44
N ILE A 191 -5.78 23.15 -6.94
CA ILE A 191 -7.18 22.69 -7.02
C ILE A 191 -8.07 23.45 -6.02
N LEU A 192 -7.53 23.81 -4.86
CA LEU A 192 -8.18 24.52 -3.77
C LEU A 192 -7.44 25.85 -3.49
N PRO A 193 -7.63 26.90 -4.29
CA PRO A 193 -6.84 28.14 -4.16
C PRO A 193 -6.95 28.83 -2.80
N GLY A 194 -8.05 28.59 -2.05
CA GLY A 194 -8.26 29.12 -0.71
C GLY A 194 -7.63 28.29 0.41
N MET A 195 -6.89 27.24 0.08
CA MET A 195 -6.34 26.30 1.07
C MET A 195 -5.31 26.96 1.99
N ASP A 196 -5.62 27.05 3.27
CA ASP A 196 -4.75 27.48 4.36
C ASP A 196 -4.55 26.41 5.44
N ARG A 197 -5.18 25.24 5.26
CA ARG A 197 -5.13 24.09 6.16
C ARG A 197 -4.89 22.79 5.41
N LEU A 198 -4.01 21.96 5.98
CA LEU A 198 -3.79 20.59 5.53
C LEU A 198 -4.15 19.60 6.64
N VAL A 199 -5.00 18.65 6.30
CA VAL A 199 -5.27 17.46 7.14
C VAL A 199 -4.55 16.28 6.50
N PHE A 200 -3.75 15.57 7.29
CA PHE A 200 -3.10 14.33 6.91
C PHE A 200 -3.76 13.15 7.62
N ILE A 201 -4.13 12.13 6.85
CA ILE A 201 -4.78 10.92 7.39
C ILE A 201 -3.84 9.75 7.23
N ASP A 202 -3.51 9.09 8.34
CA ASP A 202 -2.54 8.00 8.37
C ASP A 202 -2.90 6.89 9.38
N ASP A 203 -1.98 5.91 9.48
CA ASP A 203 -1.97 4.87 10.51
C ASP A 203 -0.58 4.72 11.15
N ALA A 204 -0.48 3.86 12.17
CA ALA A 204 0.71 3.72 13.02
C ALA A 204 1.94 3.10 12.34
N ARG A 205 1.94 2.83 11.02
CA ARG A 205 3.11 2.24 10.36
C ARG A 205 4.30 3.21 10.37
N TYR A 206 5.50 2.67 10.47
CA TYR A 206 6.74 3.45 10.41
C TYR A 206 6.78 4.41 9.21
N VAL A 207 6.44 3.92 8.01
CA VAL A 207 6.45 4.72 6.78
C VAL A 207 5.58 5.97 6.89
N ASN A 208 4.44 5.89 7.56
CA ASN A 208 3.56 7.04 7.78
C ASN A 208 4.13 8.01 8.79
N ARG A 209 4.78 7.54 9.86
CA ARG A 209 5.45 8.43 10.83
C ARG A 209 6.60 9.19 10.20
N GLN A 210 7.37 8.55 9.34
CA GLN A 210 8.39 9.24 8.55
C GLN A 210 7.75 10.27 7.61
N THR A 211 6.69 9.89 6.89
CA THR A 211 5.96 10.79 5.99
C THR A 211 5.32 11.97 6.73
N GLU A 212 4.74 11.75 7.92
CA GLU A 212 4.20 12.80 8.79
C GLU A 212 5.28 13.82 9.18
N HIS A 213 6.46 13.33 9.56
CA HIS A 213 7.61 14.16 9.90
C HIS A 213 8.08 14.98 8.69
N ASP A 214 8.33 14.34 7.56
CA ASP A 214 8.80 14.97 6.33
C ASP A 214 7.81 16.02 5.81
N LEU A 215 6.51 15.75 5.93
CA LEU A 215 5.45 16.68 5.57
C LEU A 215 5.42 17.90 6.51
N ALA A 216 5.62 17.69 7.81
CA ALA A 216 5.68 18.79 8.79
C ALA A 216 6.89 19.70 8.52
N GLU A 217 8.06 19.15 8.21
CA GLU A 217 9.25 19.91 7.82
C GLU A 217 9.04 20.70 6.51
N LEU A 218 8.44 20.06 5.50
CA LEU A 218 8.09 20.71 4.24
C LEU A 218 7.15 21.90 4.48
N LEU A 219 6.09 21.70 5.26
CA LEU A 219 5.11 22.76 5.54
C LEU A 219 5.75 23.91 6.32
N GLY A 220 6.58 23.60 7.30
CA GLY A 220 7.29 24.63 8.08
C GLY A 220 8.25 25.46 7.24
N SER A 221 8.92 24.86 6.25
CA SER A 221 9.91 25.54 5.40
C SER A 221 9.29 26.25 4.20
N LYS A 222 8.39 25.60 3.46
CA LYS A 222 7.86 26.12 2.19
C LYS A 222 6.51 26.83 2.30
N TYR A 223 5.69 26.44 3.30
CA TYR A 223 4.32 26.94 3.45
C TYR A 223 4.07 27.50 4.88
N PRO A 224 4.91 28.44 5.35
CA PRO A 224 4.77 29.00 6.70
C PRO A 224 3.38 29.65 6.85
N GLY A 225 2.65 29.26 7.87
CA GLY A 225 1.27 29.71 8.11
C GLY A 225 0.18 28.72 7.68
N MET A 226 0.53 27.64 6.97
CA MET A 226 -0.42 26.56 6.73
C MET A 226 -0.69 25.79 8.02
N LYS A 227 -1.96 25.72 8.42
CA LYS A 227 -2.37 24.93 9.58
C LYS A 227 -2.28 23.46 9.25
N TYR A 228 -1.68 22.66 10.14
CA TYR A 228 -1.46 21.23 9.93
C TYR A 228 -2.13 20.41 11.03
N THR A 229 -2.87 19.40 10.63
CA THR A 229 -3.56 18.47 11.55
C THR A 229 -3.36 17.04 11.05
N VAL A 230 -3.09 16.12 11.96
CA VAL A 230 -2.95 14.69 11.67
C VAL A 230 -4.06 13.91 12.34
N TYR A 231 -4.78 13.12 11.56
CA TYR A 231 -5.69 12.10 12.05
C TYR A 231 -5.07 10.72 11.82
N SER A 232 -4.78 10.03 12.93
CA SER A 232 -4.09 8.75 12.87
C SER A 232 -4.92 7.64 13.51
N ALA A 233 -4.97 6.49 12.85
CA ALA A 233 -5.79 5.35 13.24
C ALA A 233 -5.38 4.70 14.58
N ASP A 234 -4.19 5.02 15.10
CA ASP A 234 -3.78 4.62 16.46
C ASP A 234 -4.24 5.59 17.56
N LYS A 235 -4.75 6.75 17.17
CA LYS A 235 -5.22 7.81 18.11
C LYS A 235 -6.72 7.94 18.13
N ILE A 236 -7.39 7.75 16.99
CA ILE A 236 -8.85 7.89 16.86
C ILE A 236 -9.45 6.73 16.09
N GLY A 237 -10.72 6.40 16.38
CA GLY A 237 -11.49 5.42 15.61
C GLY A 237 -12.00 5.99 14.28
N ILE A 238 -12.50 5.10 13.42
CA ILE A 238 -13.00 5.49 12.09
C ILE A 238 -14.23 6.39 12.19
N ASP A 239 -15.11 6.17 13.17
CA ASP A 239 -16.31 7.00 13.37
C ASP A 239 -15.91 8.44 13.76
N GLN A 240 -14.95 8.60 14.68
CA GLN A 240 -14.40 9.90 15.04
C GLN A 240 -13.71 10.60 13.86
N LEU A 241 -13.02 9.83 12.99
CA LEU A 241 -12.45 10.37 11.77
C LEU A 241 -13.56 10.92 10.86
N LEU A 242 -14.61 10.14 10.60
CA LEU A 242 -15.73 10.54 9.73
C LEU A 242 -16.46 11.76 10.29
N ASP A 243 -16.70 11.80 11.59
CA ASP A 243 -17.29 12.96 12.26
C ASP A 243 -16.41 14.21 12.09
N SER A 244 -15.10 14.07 12.32
CA SER A 244 -14.14 15.16 12.12
C SER A 244 -14.12 15.66 10.66
N LEU A 245 -14.14 14.75 9.69
CA LEU A 245 -14.18 15.09 8.28
C LEU A 245 -15.47 15.80 7.88
N SER A 246 -16.60 15.46 8.50
CA SER A 246 -17.90 16.08 8.22
C SER A 246 -17.96 17.58 8.57
N THR A 247 -17.09 18.04 9.47
CA THR A 247 -17.02 19.43 9.94
C THR A 247 -15.98 20.29 9.21
N ILE A 248 -15.25 19.70 8.27
CA ILE A 248 -14.17 20.40 7.53
C ILE A 248 -14.74 21.42 6.55
N ASP A 249 -14.20 22.64 6.56
CA ASP A 249 -14.40 23.59 5.46
C ASP A 249 -13.57 23.14 4.23
N VAL A 250 -14.25 22.52 3.27
CA VAL A 250 -13.65 21.96 2.06
C VAL A 250 -13.05 23.03 1.12
N LYS A 251 -13.34 24.32 1.34
CA LYS A 251 -12.76 25.41 0.54
C LYS A 251 -11.39 25.85 1.04
N GLN A 252 -11.16 25.68 2.33
CA GLN A 252 -9.93 26.10 3.00
C GLN A 252 -9.01 24.92 3.39
N THR A 253 -9.52 23.69 3.33
CA THR A 253 -8.81 22.53 3.84
C THR A 253 -8.56 21.50 2.74
N GLY A 254 -7.30 21.17 2.50
CA GLY A 254 -6.92 19.99 1.73
C GLY A 254 -6.81 18.78 2.64
N VAL A 255 -7.33 17.63 2.20
CA VAL A 255 -7.24 16.38 2.96
C VAL A 255 -6.40 15.39 2.18
N LEU A 256 -5.21 15.09 2.69
CA LEU A 256 -4.25 14.17 2.11
C LEU A 256 -4.31 12.82 2.84
N PHE A 257 -4.60 11.77 2.11
CA PHE A 257 -4.75 10.42 2.64
C PHE A 257 -3.55 9.54 2.28
N SER A 258 -2.93 8.94 3.27
CA SER A 258 -1.88 7.93 3.09
C SER A 258 -2.44 6.51 3.26
N SER A 259 -3.02 6.22 4.42
CA SER A 259 -3.55 4.88 4.72
C SER A 259 -4.38 4.86 6.00
N TRP A 260 -5.13 3.77 6.22
CA TRP A 260 -5.92 3.53 7.44
C TRP A 260 -6.09 2.04 7.69
N HIS A 261 -5.04 1.26 7.52
CA HIS A 261 -5.14 -0.20 7.64
C HIS A 261 -4.95 -0.69 9.06
N TYR A 262 -4.17 0.03 9.86
CA TYR A 262 -3.77 -0.41 11.18
C TYR A 262 -4.40 0.44 12.26
N LEU A 263 -5.26 -0.21 13.07
CA LEU A 263 -6.02 0.39 14.14
C LEU A 263 -5.51 -0.11 15.49
N LYS A 264 -5.78 0.65 16.55
CA LYS A 264 -5.80 0.08 17.90
C LYS A 264 -7.24 -0.18 18.29
N ASN A 265 -7.55 -1.40 18.71
CA ASN A 265 -8.85 -1.71 19.27
C ASN A 265 -8.98 -1.18 20.71
N MET A 266 -10.17 -1.31 21.31
CA MET A 266 -10.46 -0.82 22.68
C MET A 266 -9.54 -1.44 23.75
N SER A 267 -8.92 -2.58 23.52
CA SER A 267 -7.93 -3.21 24.41
C SER A 267 -6.49 -2.80 24.11
N GLY A 268 -6.27 -1.85 23.20
CA GLY A 268 -4.96 -1.34 22.82
C GLY A 268 -4.15 -2.29 21.90
N ARG A 269 -4.76 -3.38 21.41
CA ARG A 269 -4.13 -4.31 20.48
C ARG A 269 -4.21 -3.77 19.06
N ASN A 270 -3.16 -4.03 18.29
CA ASN A 270 -3.15 -3.72 16.86
C ASN A 270 -4.09 -4.65 16.09
N GLU A 271 -4.92 -4.07 15.25
CA GLU A 271 -5.85 -4.76 14.35
C GLU A 271 -5.64 -4.27 12.91
N ILE A 272 -5.96 -5.14 11.95
CA ILE A 272 -5.86 -4.82 10.52
C ILE A 272 -7.28 -4.62 9.98
N MET A 273 -7.55 -3.45 9.42
CA MET A 273 -8.82 -3.15 8.77
C MET A 273 -8.74 -3.50 7.29
N THR A 274 -9.68 -4.31 6.83
CA THR A 274 -9.87 -4.58 5.40
C THR A 274 -10.75 -3.51 4.77
N ASN A 275 -10.33 -2.95 3.61
CA ASN A 275 -11.10 -1.95 2.84
C ASN A 275 -11.43 -0.60 3.54
N PRO A 276 -10.51 0.04 4.27
CA PRO A 276 -10.78 1.35 4.86
C PRO A 276 -11.08 2.43 3.81
N PHE A 277 -10.55 2.28 2.60
CA PHE A 277 -10.70 3.25 1.51
C PHE A 277 -12.15 3.55 1.18
N LYS A 278 -13.01 2.54 1.04
CA LYS A 278 -14.43 2.73 0.69
C LYS A 278 -15.19 3.52 1.76
N VAL A 279 -14.88 3.25 3.02
CA VAL A 279 -15.55 3.90 4.15
C VAL A 279 -15.14 5.38 4.21
N ILE A 280 -13.84 5.66 4.15
CA ILE A 280 -13.30 7.02 4.25
C ILE A 280 -13.64 7.83 3.00
N ALA A 281 -13.57 7.23 1.81
CA ALA A 281 -13.92 7.89 0.55
C ALA A 281 -15.43 8.15 0.39
N SER A 282 -16.28 7.53 1.21
CA SER A 282 -17.70 7.89 1.28
C SER A 282 -17.95 9.21 2.02
N SER A 283 -16.92 9.78 2.65
CA SER A 283 -17.00 11.09 3.31
C SER A 283 -17.35 12.21 2.32
N SER A 284 -17.92 13.30 2.86
CA SER A 284 -18.31 14.46 2.07
C SER A 284 -17.16 15.34 1.57
N VAL A 285 -15.93 15.05 2.01
CA VAL A 285 -14.75 15.85 1.67
C VAL A 285 -13.95 15.24 0.51
N PRO A 286 -13.35 16.06 -0.37
CA PRO A 286 -12.45 15.56 -1.41
C PRO A 286 -11.14 15.05 -0.79
N LEU A 287 -10.88 13.74 -0.92
CA LEU A 287 -9.67 13.11 -0.41
C LEU A 287 -8.63 12.99 -1.51
N PHE A 288 -7.48 13.62 -1.33
CA PHE A 288 -6.31 13.46 -2.19
C PHE A 288 -5.50 12.25 -1.73
N SER A 289 -5.09 11.41 -2.68
CA SER A 289 -4.26 10.26 -2.37
C SER A 289 -2.78 10.59 -2.47
N LEU A 290 -2.01 10.12 -1.49
CA LEU A 290 -0.55 10.21 -1.51
C LEU A 290 0.09 9.08 -2.34
N ARG A 291 -0.64 8.01 -2.61
CA ARG A 291 -0.16 6.79 -3.28
C ARG A 291 -1.04 6.43 -4.46
N PRO A 292 -0.50 5.79 -5.52
CA PRO A 292 -1.31 5.35 -6.66
C PRO A 292 -2.30 4.26 -6.29
N THR A 293 -1.96 3.43 -5.31
CA THR A 293 -2.71 2.23 -4.95
C THR A 293 -4.15 2.53 -4.53
N GLY A 294 -5.07 1.88 -5.19
CA GLY A 294 -6.50 1.99 -4.90
C GLY A 294 -7.17 3.25 -5.44
N LEU A 295 -6.48 4.14 -6.13
CA LEU A 295 -7.02 5.40 -6.64
C LEU A 295 -8.25 5.19 -7.55
N LYS A 296 -8.23 4.19 -8.43
CA LYS A 296 -9.36 3.88 -9.34
C LYS A 296 -10.58 3.34 -8.61
N SER A 297 -10.40 2.58 -7.54
CA SER A 297 -11.47 1.80 -6.89
C SER A 297 -11.97 2.41 -5.58
N SER A 298 -11.26 3.38 -5.01
CA SER A 298 -11.54 3.88 -3.65
C SER A 298 -12.58 4.99 -3.57
N GLY A 299 -12.80 5.74 -4.65
CA GLY A 299 -13.62 6.95 -4.64
C GLY A 299 -12.86 8.21 -4.18
N MET A 300 -11.52 8.14 -4.04
CA MET A 300 -10.68 9.31 -3.85
C MET A 300 -10.68 10.20 -5.08
N ILE A 301 -10.46 11.50 -4.85
CA ILE A 301 -10.51 12.49 -5.93
C ILE A 301 -9.33 12.35 -6.90
N GLY A 302 -8.15 12.04 -6.39
CA GLY A 302 -6.91 11.94 -7.17
C GLY A 302 -5.68 12.25 -6.33
N GLY A 303 -4.55 12.51 -6.99
CA GLY A 303 -3.29 12.84 -6.34
C GLY A 303 -2.17 13.12 -7.33
N TYR A 304 -0.97 13.42 -6.83
CA TYR A 304 0.25 13.46 -7.62
C TYR A 304 0.99 12.14 -7.44
N VAL A 305 0.89 11.24 -8.43
CA VAL A 305 1.34 9.86 -8.27
C VAL A 305 1.99 9.33 -9.55
N TYR A 306 2.81 8.30 -9.42
CA TYR A 306 3.36 7.55 -10.55
C TYR A 306 2.38 6.48 -11.03
N GLY A 307 2.61 5.92 -12.23
CA GLY A 307 1.82 4.80 -12.75
C GLY A 307 2.17 3.48 -12.04
N GLU A 308 1.16 2.75 -11.56
CA GLU A 308 1.37 1.44 -10.93
C GLU A 308 2.08 0.47 -11.90
N ASN A 309 1.65 0.42 -13.15
CA ASN A 309 2.25 -0.46 -14.16
C ASN A 309 3.73 -0.14 -14.41
N GLU A 310 4.12 1.15 -14.45
CA GLU A 310 5.52 1.56 -14.64
C GLU A 310 6.44 0.96 -13.57
N TYR A 311 5.96 0.93 -12.32
CA TYR A 311 6.70 0.36 -11.21
C TYR A 311 6.81 -1.16 -11.31
N SER A 312 5.69 -1.85 -11.58
CA SER A 312 5.64 -3.30 -11.76
C SER A 312 6.48 -3.78 -12.93
N ASP A 313 6.37 -3.14 -14.10
CA ASP A 313 7.15 -3.48 -15.29
C ASP A 313 8.67 -3.37 -15.00
N ARG A 314 9.06 -2.33 -14.26
CA ARG A 314 10.45 -2.15 -13.88
C ARG A 314 10.93 -3.21 -12.89
N LEU A 315 10.09 -3.59 -11.93
CA LEU A 315 10.41 -4.64 -10.97
C LEU A 315 10.63 -5.98 -11.68
N ILE A 316 9.72 -6.36 -12.55
CA ILE A 316 9.82 -7.61 -13.32
C ILE A 316 11.10 -7.60 -14.18
N ALA A 317 11.36 -6.54 -14.93
CA ALA A 317 12.59 -6.40 -15.71
C ALA A 317 13.87 -6.47 -14.85
N THR A 318 13.78 -6.01 -13.59
CA THR A 318 14.91 -6.10 -12.65
C THR A 318 15.11 -7.54 -12.17
N ILE A 319 14.03 -8.26 -11.88
CA ILE A 319 14.06 -9.68 -11.52
C ILE A 319 14.68 -10.50 -12.66
N ASP A 320 14.21 -10.29 -13.89
CA ASP A 320 14.75 -11.00 -15.08
C ASP A 320 16.25 -10.77 -15.24
N ALA A 321 16.70 -9.52 -15.14
CA ALA A 321 18.12 -9.20 -15.24
C ALA A 321 18.96 -9.90 -14.17
N VAL A 322 18.42 -10.04 -12.94
CA VAL A 322 19.08 -10.76 -11.84
C VAL A 322 19.11 -12.26 -12.12
N LEU A 323 18.02 -12.85 -12.59
CA LEU A 323 17.95 -14.26 -12.96
C LEU A 323 18.89 -14.61 -14.13
N GLU A 324 19.13 -13.66 -15.03
CA GLU A 324 20.12 -13.75 -16.12
C GLU A 324 21.58 -13.58 -15.63
N GLY A 325 21.79 -13.35 -14.34
CA GLY A 325 23.12 -13.27 -13.71
C GLY A 325 23.68 -11.87 -13.52
N LYS A 326 22.90 -10.80 -13.82
CA LYS A 326 23.33 -9.43 -13.55
C LYS A 326 23.32 -9.18 -12.04
N GLN A 327 24.43 -8.61 -11.52
CA GLN A 327 24.49 -8.30 -10.10
C GLN A 327 23.62 -7.06 -9.78
N PRO A 328 22.77 -7.09 -8.74
CA PRO A 328 21.95 -5.95 -8.35
C PRO A 328 22.73 -4.65 -8.14
N ARG A 329 23.94 -4.72 -7.58
CA ARG A 329 24.83 -3.56 -7.39
C ARG A 329 25.17 -2.84 -8.71
N ASP A 330 25.11 -3.55 -9.85
CA ASP A 330 25.36 -3.01 -11.18
C ASP A 330 24.07 -2.52 -11.88
N ILE A 331 22.91 -2.70 -11.23
CA ILE A 331 21.62 -2.21 -11.71
C ILE A 331 21.35 -0.83 -11.08
N PRO A 332 21.20 0.23 -11.89
CA PRO A 332 20.90 1.56 -11.35
C PRO A 332 19.63 1.58 -10.51
N PHE A 333 19.67 2.30 -9.41
CA PHE A 333 18.50 2.60 -8.60
C PHE A 333 17.42 3.25 -9.46
N TYR A 334 16.19 2.81 -9.27
CA TYR A 334 15.07 3.28 -10.05
C TYR A 334 14.11 4.13 -9.20
N THR A 335 13.70 5.25 -9.75
CA THR A 335 12.60 6.07 -9.25
C THR A 335 11.65 6.31 -10.41
N PRO A 336 10.32 6.10 -10.25
CA PRO A 336 9.36 6.37 -11.31
C PRO A 336 9.49 7.80 -11.84
N ALA A 337 9.71 7.93 -13.14
CA ALA A 337 9.86 9.23 -13.81
C ALA A 337 8.50 9.81 -14.24
N GLY A 338 7.48 8.97 -14.39
CA GLY A 338 6.15 9.32 -14.92
C GLY A 338 5.17 9.84 -13.87
N ALA A 339 5.64 10.33 -12.71
CA ALA A 339 4.74 10.90 -11.71
C ALA A 339 4.06 12.17 -12.25
N GLN A 340 2.73 12.23 -12.10
CA GLN A 340 1.90 13.31 -12.64
C GLN A 340 0.59 13.45 -11.85
N PRO A 341 -0.15 14.55 -12.04
CA PRO A 341 -1.50 14.67 -11.52
C PRO A 341 -2.42 13.60 -12.13
N VAL A 342 -3.10 12.86 -11.28
CA VAL A 342 -4.05 11.82 -11.67
C VAL A 342 -5.36 12.04 -10.93
N PHE A 343 -6.50 12.11 -11.65
CA PHE A 343 -7.79 12.37 -11.04
C PHE A 343 -8.89 11.45 -11.55
N ASN A 344 -9.81 11.12 -10.65
CA ASN A 344 -11.07 10.47 -10.97
C ASN A 344 -12.09 11.52 -11.42
N TYR A 345 -12.40 11.54 -12.71
CA TYR A 345 -13.22 12.58 -13.32
C TYR A 345 -14.64 12.70 -12.71
N PRO A 346 -15.40 11.60 -12.51
CA PRO A 346 -16.70 11.66 -11.83
C PRO A 346 -16.59 12.15 -10.37
N VAL A 347 -15.52 11.81 -9.66
CA VAL A 347 -15.33 12.22 -8.26
C VAL A 347 -15.03 13.72 -8.17
N LEU A 348 -14.21 14.28 -9.09
CA LEU A 348 -14.01 15.73 -9.20
C LEU A 348 -15.35 16.48 -9.32
N LEU A 349 -16.20 16.03 -10.25
CA LEU A 349 -17.51 16.66 -10.49
C LEU A 349 -18.43 16.55 -9.27
N ARG A 350 -18.42 15.41 -8.55
CA ARG A 350 -19.19 15.21 -7.30
C ARG A 350 -18.84 16.25 -6.25
N HIS A 351 -17.58 16.63 -6.15
CA HIS A 351 -17.10 17.66 -5.21
C HIS A 351 -17.16 19.08 -5.79
N ASN A 352 -17.86 19.30 -6.93
CA ASN A 352 -17.96 20.59 -7.61
C ASN A 352 -16.61 21.22 -7.97
N ILE A 353 -15.61 20.39 -8.26
CA ILE A 353 -14.28 20.83 -8.71
C ILE A 353 -14.24 20.72 -10.24
N SER A 354 -13.96 21.86 -10.91
CA SER A 354 -13.86 21.89 -12.36
C SER A 354 -12.60 21.15 -12.84
N PRO A 355 -12.68 20.20 -13.78
CA PRO A 355 -11.51 19.60 -14.39
C PRO A 355 -10.55 20.61 -15.05
N ASN A 356 -11.03 21.80 -15.38
CA ASN A 356 -10.22 22.88 -15.97
C ASN A 356 -9.25 23.52 -14.95
N THR A 357 -9.44 23.31 -13.64
CA THR A 357 -8.48 23.75 -12.62
C THR A 357 -7.27 22.82 -12.52
N CYS A 358 -7.40 21.61 -13.06
CA CYS A 358 -6.31 20.65 -13.06
C CYS A 358 -5.17 21.08 -14.02
N PRO A 359 -3.92 20.69 -13.76
CA PRO A 359 -2.81 20.87 -14.69
C PRO A 359 -3.09 20.25 -16.06
N THR A 360 -2.48 20.79 -17.11
CA THR A 360 -2.70 20.34 -18.51
C THR A 360 -2.23 18.91 -18.77
N ASN A 361 -1.23 18.44 -17.99
CA ASN A 361 -0.70 17.07 -18.05
C ASN A 361 -1.45 16.10 -17.14
N THR A 362 -2.67 16.44 -16.69
CA THR A 362 -3.47 15.58 -15.80
C THR A 362 -4.01 14.36 -16.56
N LEU A 363 -3.77 13.18 -15.97
CA LEU A 363 -4.45 11.95 -16.37
C LEU A 363 -5.80 11.84 -15.66
N PHE A 364 -6.86 11.62 -16.41
CA PHE A 364 -8.21 11.42 -15.86
C PHE A 364 -8.66 9.97 -16.01
N PHE A 365 -9.08 9.35 -14.90
CA PHE A 365 -9.85 8.10 -14.96
C PHE A 365 -11.32 8.39 -15.22
N ASP A 366 -12.00 7.46 -15.87
CA ASP A 366 -13.43 7.45 -16.11
C ASP A 366 -13.95 8.76 -16.78
N LYS A 367 -13.09 9.46 -17.50
CA LYS A 367 -13.49 10.61 -18.29
C LYS A 367 -14.36 10.15 -19.45
N PRO A 368 -15.59 10.67 -19.61
CA PRO A 368 -16.42 10.34 -20.75
C PRO A 368 -15.70 10.67 -22.07
N ALA A 369 -15.78 9.79 -23.04
CA ALA A 369 -15.27 10.06 -24.37
C ALA A 369 -15.91 11.35 -24.91
N SER A 370 -15.10 12.24 -25.43
CA SER A 370 -15.59 13.46 -26.05
C SER A 370 -16.50 13.13 -27.25
N PHE A 371 -17.36 14.10 -27.65
CA PHE A 371 -18.21 13.94 -28.85
C PHE A 371 -17.36 13.56 -30.08
N MET A 372 -16.22 14.18 -30.26
CA MET A 372 -15.30 13.91 -31.36
C MET A 372 -14.74 12.48 -31.31
N GLU A 373 -14.37 11.98 -30.11
CA GLU A 373 -13.89 10.61 -29.92
C GLU A 373 -15.00 9.57 -30.13
N ARG A 374 -16.24 9.85 -29.67
CA ARG A 374 -17.41 8.99 -29.88
C ARG A 374 -17.82 8.82 -31.33
N TYR A 375 -17.65 9.86 -32.12
CA TYR A 375 -18.12 9.92 -33.52
C TYR A 375 -16.99 9.95 -34.53
N LYS A 376 -15.75 9.69 -34.10
CA LYS A 376 -14.56 9.69 -34.99
C LYS A 376 -14.73 8.79 -36.20
N THR A 377 -15.34 7.61 -36.02
CA THR A 377 -15.68 6.68 -37.11
C THR A 377 -16.79 7.19 -38.05
N TRP A 378 -17.66 8.10 -37.60
CA TRP A 378 -18.75 8.64 -38.38
C TRP A 378 -18.38 9.95 -39.13
N ILE A 379 -17.36 10.66 -38.64
CA ILE A 379 -16.93 11.94 -39.17
C ILE A 379 -15.81 11.76 -40.22
N GLY A 380 -15.30 10.54 -40.41
CA GLY A 380 -14.34 10.22 -41.47
C GLY A 380 -12.95 10.88 -41.33
N VAL A 381 -12.51 11.10 -40.09
CA VAL A 381 -11.15 11.59 -39.77
C VAL A 381 -10.31 10.47 -39.18
#